data_ac38fcad624abb837f39395ba2249bc0
#
_entry.id   ac38fcad624abb837f39395ba2249bc0
#
_cell.length_a   1.000
_cell.length_b   1.000
_cell.length_c   1.000
_cell.angle_alpha   90.00
_cell.angle_beta   90.00
_cell.angle_gamma   90.00
#
_symmetry.space_group_name_H-M   'P 1'
#
loop_
_entity.id
_entity.type
_entity.pdbx_description
1 polymer ?
#
loop_
_entity_poly.entity_id
_entity_poly.type
_entity_poly.pdbx_seq_one_letter_code
_entity_poly.pdbx_strand_id
1 'polypeptide(L)'
;MNFADLFHHETDLQELPAGEALFREGDTLDGRMYVLMSGSADIMVKGQVMESAETGAILGEMAMVDEGTRSASVIARTDCRLFAVDRNRFNFLVQQTPNFAQNVMRVIANRLRKADGAL
;
A
#
# COMPACT_ATOMS: atom_id res chain seq x y z
N MET A 1 3.39 -2.73 -12.65
CA MET A 1 2.71 -1.42 -12.81
C MET A 1 3.28 -0.43 -11.81
N ASN A 2 3.53 0.77 -12.26
CA ASN A 2 3.79 1.89 -11.36
C ASN A 2 2.45 2.53 -11.01
N PHE A 3 1.95 2.26 -9.82
CA PHE A 3 0.62 2.75 -9.43
C PHE A 3 0.55 4.27 -9.32
N ALA A 4 1.68 4.94 -9.09
CA ALA A 4 1.69 6.40 -9.02
C ALA A 4 1.26 7.05 -10.34
N ASP A 5 1.45 6.37 -11.47
CA ASP A 5 1.06 6.91 -12.78
C ASP A 5 -0.44 7.16 -12.90
N LEU A 6 -1.26 6.48 -12.09
CA LEU A 6 -2.71 6.67 -12.09
C LEU A 6 -3.15 7.92 -11.33
N PHE A 7 -2.26 8.55 -10.57
CA PHE A 7 -2.61 9.59 -9.61
C PHE A 7 -1.78 10.87 -9.75
N HIS A 8 -1.14 11.09 -10.91
CA HIS A 8 -0.29 12.27 -11.12
C HIS A 8 -1.00 13.61 -10.93
N HIS A 9 -2.31 13.63 -11.16
CA HIS A 9 -3.11 14.86 -11.07
C HIS A 9 -3.62 15.12 -9.65
N GLU A 10 -3.41 14.19 -8.74
CA GLU A 10 -3.88 14.35 -7.38
C GLU A 10 -2.97 15.28 -6.60
N THR A 11 -3.58 16.23 -5.89
CA THR A 11 -2.86 17.23 -5.10
C THR A 11 -3.05 17.06 -3.60
N ASP A 12 -4.04 16.28 -3.17
CA ASP A 12 -4.30 16.02 -1.77
C ASP A 12 -3.47 14.83 -1.29
N LEU A 13 -2.19 15.07 -1.09
CA LEU A 13 -1.24 14.04 -0.68
C LEU A 13 -0.97 14.15 0.82
N GLN A 14 -0.95 12.99 1.47
CA GLN A 14 -0.57 12.88 2.87
C GLN A 14 0.94 12.84 2.98
N GLU A 15 1.51 13.67 3.86
CA GLU A 15 2.93 13.63 4.15
C GLU A 15 3.20 12.69 5.32
N LEU A 16 4.27 11.92 5.20
CA LEU A 16 4.72 11.00 6.25
C LEU A 16 6.22 11.20 6.43
N PRO A 17 6.63 11.86 7.51
CA PRO A 17 8.07 12.07 7.77
C PRO A 17 8.81 10.75 8.03
N ALA A 18 10.09 10.74 7.68
CA ALA A 18 10.97 9.60 7.93
C ALA A 18 10.87 9.13 9.38
N GLY A 19 10.74 7.82 9.58
CA GLY A 19 10.64 7.20 10.89
C GLY A 19 9.22 7.08 11.43
N GLU A 20 8.24 7.77 10.84
CA GLU A 20 6.86 7.67 11.29
C GLU A 20 6.13 6.49 10.63
N ALA A 21 5.14 5.97 11.35
CA ALA A 21 4.31 4.88 10.88
C ALA A 21 3.10 5.42 10.12
N LEU A 22 2.83 4.86 8.94
CA LEU A 22 1.57 5.08 8.23
C LEU A 22 0.44 4.35 8.96
N PHE A 23 0.68 3.12 9.31
CA PHE A 23 -0.15 2.29 10.18
C PHE A 23 0.73 1.20 10.79
N ARG A 24 0.20 0.56 11.85
CA ARG A 24 0.93 -0.49 12.55
C ARG A 24 0.18 -1.81 12.45
N GLU A 25 0.93 -2.88 12.46
CA GLU A 25 0.41 -4.25 12.53
C GLU A 25 -0.57 -4.35 13.71
N GLY A 26 -1.75 -4.90 13.44
CA GLY A 26 -2.81 -5.01 14.45
C GLY A 26 -3.78 -3.84 14.53
N ASP A 27 -3.47 -2.70 13.91
CA ASP A 27 -4.41 -1.58 13.83
C ASP A 27 -5.67 -2.03 13.08
N THR A 28 -6.82 -1.50 13.49
CA THR A 28 -8.09 -1.76 12.80
C THR A 28 -8.03 -1.19 11.39
N LEU A 29 -8.46 -1.99 10.40
CA LEU A 29 -8.55 -1.53 9.02
C LEU A 29 -9.58 -0.39 8.91
N ASP A 30 -9.20 0.66 8.21
CA ASP A 30 -10.03 1.85 8.01
C ASP A 30 -10.60 1.95 6.58
N GLY A 31 -10.49 0.88 5.79
CA GLY A 31 -10.99 0.85 4.42
C GLY A 31 -10.16 1.64 3.43
N ARG A 32 -8.89 1.90 3.76
CA ARG A 32 -7.98 2.66 2.89
C ARG A 32 -6.74 1.87 2.54
N MET A 33 -6.33 1.97 1.30
CA MET A 33 -4.98 1.66 0.86
C MET A 33 -4.29 2.95 0.44
N TYR A 34 -3.01 2.88 0.19
CA TYR A 34 -2.22 4.05 -0.14
C TYR A 34 -1.33 3.77 -1.34
N VAL A 35 -1.05 4.82 -2.10
CA VAL A 35 -0.07 4.78 -3.19
C VAL A 35 1.11 5.65 -2.77
N LEU A 36 2.30 5.09 -2.84
CA LEU A 36 3.54 5.82 -2.52
C LEU A 36 3.89 6.69 -3.72
N MET A 37 3.64 8.00 -3.57
CA MET A 37 3.86 8.95 -4.64
C MET A 37 5.30 9.45 -4.67
N SER A 38 5.96 9.52 -3.52
CA SER A 38 7.38 9.82 -3.42
C SER A 38 7.95 9.26 -2.12
N GLY A 39 9.22 8.93 -2.13
CA GLY A 39 9.93 8.39 -0.98
C GLY A 39 9.98 6.87 -0.97
N SER A 40 10.40 6.33 0.16
CA SER A 40 10.59 4.90 0.36
C SER A 40 10.08 4.52 1.76
N ALA A 41 9.44 3.36 1.88
CA ALA A 41 8.83 2.90 3.12
C ALA A 41 9.09 1.41 3.32
N ASP A 42 9.28 1.01 4.58
CA ASP A 42 9.50 -0.39 4.94
C ASP A 42 8.17 -1.03 5.38
N ILE A 43 7.87 -2.18 4.81
CA ILE A 43 6.76 -3.03 5.21
C ILE A 43 7.33 -4.06 6.18
N MET A 44 6.82 -4.06 7.41
CA MET A 44 7.37 -4.86 8.51
C MET A 44 6.32 -5.78 9.10
N VAL A 45 6.74 -7.02 9.38
CA VAL A 45 5.93 -8.00 10.08
C VAL A 45 6.75 -8.54 11.25
N LYS A 46 6.19 -8.48 12.46
CA LYS A 46 6.83 -8.97 13.69
C LYS A 46 8.25 -8.41 13.86
N GLY A 47 8.41 -7.12 13.57
CA GLY A 47 9.67 -6.42 13.73
C GLY A 47 10.70 -6.64 12.62
N GLN A 48 10.35 -7.39 11.57
CA GLN A 48 11.26 -7.67 10.46
C GLN A 48 10.80 -6.98 9.19
N VAL A 49 11.74 -6.39 8.46
CA VAL A 49 11.44 -5.78 7.15
C VAL A 49 11.21 -6.88 6.12
N MET A 50 10.00 -6.96 5.60
CA MET A 50 9.61 -7.92 4.56
C MET A 50 9.83 -7.36 3.16
N GLU A 51 9.71 -6.05 3.02
CA GLU A 51 9.84 -5.38 1.74
C GLU A 51 10.17 -3.91 1.98
N SER A 52 11.06 -3.36 1.16
CA SER A 52 11.25 -1.91 1.09
C SER A 52 10.53 -1.40 -0.15
N ALA A 53 9.43 -0.70 0.07
CA ALA A 53 8.60 -0.18 -1.01
C ALA A 53 9.17 1.13 -1.53
N GLU A 54 9.15 1.27 -2.84
CA GLU A 54 9.63 2.47 -3.53
C GLU A 54 8.47 3.22 -4.18
N THR A 55 8.76 4.41 -4.71
CA THR A 55 7.77 5.21 -5.43
C THR A 55 7.04 4.38 -6.47
N GLY A 56 5.72 4.46 -6.49
CA GLY A 56 4.86 3.70 -7.38
C GLY A 56 4.25 2.46 -6.75
N ALA A 57 4.68 2.07 -5.56
CA ALA A 57 4.13 0.91 -4.85
C ALA A 57 2.79 1.23 -4.19
N ILE A 58 1.97 0.20 -4.00
CA ILE A 58 0.78 0.29 -3.16
C ILE A 58 1.08 -0.27 -1.77
N LEU A 59 0.39 0.28 -0.78
CA LEU A 59 0.55 -0.07 0.63
C LEU A 59 -0.82 -0.28 1.26
N GLY A 60 -0.96 -1.34 2.05
CA GLY A 60 -2.21 -1.61 2.76
C GLY A 60 -3.36 -2.08 1.88
N GLU A 61 -3.06 -2.72 0.76
CA GLU A 61 -4.05 -3.14 -0.24
C GLU A 61 -5.03 -4.19 0.29
N MET A 62 -4.68 -4.94 1.33
CA MET A 62 -5.59 -5.93 1.93
C MET A 62 -6.87 -5.28 2.47
N ALA A 63 -6.82 -4.00 2.84
CA ALA A 63 -8.00 -3.27 3.29
C ALA A 63 -9.08 -3.15 2.22
N MET A 64 -8.73 -3.37 0.96
CA MET A 64 -9.70 -3.31 -0.16
C MET A 64 -10.52 -4.58 -0.29
N VAL A 65 -10.03 -5.69 0.21
CA VAL A 65 -10.63 -7.01 0.01
C VAL A 65 -10.94 -7.74 1.31
N ASP A 66 -10.55 -7.20 2.43
CA ASP A 66 -10.70 -7.87 3.73
C ASP A 66 -11.18 -6.89 4.80
N GLU A 67 -11.54 -7.43 5.95
CA GLU A 67 -11.90 -6.70 7.16
C GLU A 67 -11.02 -7.20 8.30
N GLY A 68 -10.95 -6.45 9.40
CA GLY A 68 -10.17 -6.83 10.56
C GLY A 68 -9.02 -5.88 10.82
N THR A 69 -7.80 -6.40 10.87
CA THR A 69 -6.65 -5.60 11.29
C THR A 69 -5.55 -5.59 10.21
N ARG A 70 -4.66 -4.60 10.33
CA ARG A 70 -3.48 -4.51 9.48
C ARG A 70 -2.57 -5.72 9.70
N SER A 71 -2.17 -6.36 8.61
CA SER A 71 -1.30 -7.54 8.64
C SER A 71 0.18 -7.18 8.75
N ALA A 72 0.52 -5.92 8.58
CA ALA A 72 1.89 -5.42 8.62
C ALA A 72 1.90 -3.98 9.10
N SER A 73 3.07 -3.52 9.55
CA SER A 73 3.35 -2.10 9.79
C SER A 73 4.01 -1.51 8.56
N VAL A 74 3.74 -0.22 8.29
CA VAL A 74 4.45 0.53 7.26
C VAL A 74 5.10 1.73 7.91
N ILE A 75 6.43 1.79 7.83
CA ILE A 75 7.24 2.84 8.45
C ILE A 75 7.96 3.59 7.33
N ALA A 76 7.88 4.92 7.34
CA ALA A 76 8.59 5.73 6.37
C ALA A 76 10.10 5.58 6.58
N ARG A 77 10.81 5.18 5.54
CA ARG A 77 12.27 5.09 5.56
C ARG A 77 12.87 6.46 5.26
N THR A 78 12.27 7.17 4.34
CA THR A 78 12.55 8.56 4.00
C THR A 78 11.26 9.35 4.16
N ASP A 79 11.31 10.66 3.99
CA ASP A 79 10.10 11.44 3.90
C ASP A 79 9.28 10.95 2.71
N CYS A 80 7.99 10.70 2.95
CA CYS A 80 7.09 10.13 1.96
C CYS A 80 5.92 11.06 1.69
N ARG A 81 5.37 10.95 0.48
CA ARG A 81 4.06 11.48 0.13
C ARG A 81 3.21 10.34 -0.38
N LEU A 82 1.97 10.28 0.09
CA LEU A 82 1.06 9.18 -0.23
C LEU A 82 -0.29 9.72 -0.66
N PHE A 83 -0.93 8.98 -1.56
CA PHE A 83 -2.31 9.22 -1.92
C PHE A 83 -3.17 8.12 -1.31
N ALA A 84 -4.20 8.51 -0.54
CA ALA A 84 -5.13 7.57 0.07
C ALA A 84 -6.22 7.18 -0.94
N VAL A 85 -6.47 5.87 -1.07
CA VAL A 85 -7.51 5.32 -1.94
C VAL A 85 -8.51 4.59 -1.07
N ASP A 86 -9.75 5.07 -1.06
CA ASP A 86 -10.84 4.38 -0.36
C ASP A 86 -11.47 3.30 -1.25
N ARG A 87 -12.42 2.54 -0.71
CA ARG A 87 -13.07 1.45 -1.42
C ARG A 87 -13.85 1.92 -2.65
N ASN A 88 -14.49 3.08 -2.59
CA ASN A 88 -15.24 3.61 -3.73
C ASN A 88 -14.30 3.94 -4.87
N ARG A 89 -13.18 4.58 -4.59
CA ARG A 89 -12.19 4.90 -5.61
C ARG A 89 -11.55 3.62 -6.17
N PHE A 90 -11.26 2.66 -5.30
CA PHE A 90 -10.73 1.36 -5.71
C PHE A 90 -11.67 0.66 -6.68
N ASN A 91 -12.95 0.58 -6.34
CA ASN A 91 -13.97 -0.06 -7.19
C ASN A 91 -14.10 0.65 -8.55
N PHE A 92 -14.01 1.97 -8.53
CA PHE A 92 -14.02 2.76 -9.77
C PHE A 92 -12.82 2.40 -10.65
N LEU A 93 -11.63 2.30 -10.08
CA LEU A 93 -10.42 1.93 -10.81
C LEU A 93 -10.50 0.51 -11.37
N VAL A 94 -11.06 -0.43 -10.61
CA VAL A 94 -11.26 -1.80 -11.08
C VAL A 94 -12.15 -1.81 -12.33
N GLN A 95 -13.18 -0.98 -12.36
CA GLN A 95 -14.12 -0.93 -13.48
C GLN A 95 -13.58 -0.16 -14.68
N GLN A 96 -12.78 0.89 -14.45
CA GLN A 96 -12.43 1.84 -15.48
C GLN A 96 -11.00 1.71 -16.01
N THR A 97 -10.11 1.07 -15.26
CA THR A 97 -8.70 0.98 -15.62
C THR A 97 -8.33 -0.45 -15.99
N PRO A 98 -8.02 -0.71 -17.28
CA PRO A 98 -7.63 -2.06 -17.69
C PRO A 98 -6.44 -2.59 -16.87
N ASN A 99 -6.55 -3.86 -16.47
CA ASN A 99 -5.50 -4.59 -15.74
C ASN A 99 -5.21 -4.08 -14.33
N PHE A 100 -5.93 -3.08 -13.82
CA PHE A 100 -5.69 -2.55 -12.48
C PHE A 100 -5.86 -3.66 -11.42
N ALA A 101 -6.98 -4.37 -11.45
CA ALA A 101 -7.26 -5.45 -10.51
C ALA A 101 -6.20 -6.55 -10.56
N GLN A 102 -5.77 -6.95 -11.77
CA GLN A 102 -4.74 -7.98 -11.94
C GLN A 102 -3.41 -7.54 -11.35
N ASN A 103 -3.04 -6.28 -11.52
CA ASN A 103 -1.80 -5.76 -10.96
C ASN A 103 -1.84 -5.71 -9.43
N VAL A 104 -2.99 -5.35 -8.84
CA VAL A 104 -3.18 -5.40 -7.39
C VAL A 104 -3.08 -6.83 -6.88
N MET A 105 -3.75 -7.79 -7.56
CA MET A 105 -3.68 -9.20 -7.19
C MET A 105 -2.25 -9.74 -7.27
N ARG A 106 -1.48 -9.30 -8.26
CA ARG A 106 -0.08 -9.71 -8.39
C ARG A 106 0.76 -9.23 -7.22
N VAL A 107 0.54 -7.99 -6.77
CA VAL A 107 1.22 -7.47 -5.57
C VAL A 107 0.87 -8.32 -4.35
N ILE A 108 -0.41 -8.61 -4.16
CA ILE A 108 -0.88 -9.44 -3.03
C ILE A 108 -0.23 -10.82 -3.09
N ALA A 109 -0.24 -11.47 -4.25
CA ALA A 109 0.34 -12.78 -4.42
C ALA A 109 1.84 -12.79 -4.09
N ASN A 110 2.58 -11.79 -4.57
CA ASN A 110 4.01 -11.68 -4.30
C ASN A 110 4.29 -11.48 -2.81
N ARG A 111 3.49 -10.68 -2.13
CA ARG A 111 3.65 -10.44 -0.70
C ARG A 111 3.32 -11.66 0.14
N LEU A 112 2.29 -12.42 -0.26
CA LEU A 112 1.96 -13.71 0.38
C LEU A 112 3.11 -14.70 0.24
N ARG A 113 3.72 -14.79 -0.93
CA ARG A 113 4.88 -15.69 -1.14
C ARG A 113 6.03 -15.32 -0.22
N LYS A 114 6.32 -14.03 -0.07
CA LYS A 114 7.40 -13.57 0.81
C LYS A 114 7.09 -13.91 2.27
N ALA A 115 5.83 -13.70 2.70
CA ALA A 115 5.42 -13.96 4.07
C ALA A 115 5.51 -15.45 4.41
N ASP A 116 5.09 -16.33 3.49
CA ASP A 116 5.11 -17.79 3.71
C ASP A 116 6.48 -18.42 3.39
N GLY A 117 7.30 -17.72 2.62
CA GLY A 117 8.62 -18.19 2.22
C GLY A 117 8.62 -19.36 1.25
N ALA A 118 7.47 -19.78 0.73
CA ALA A 118 7.38 -21.05 0.01
C ALA A 118 6.48 -21.06 -1.24
N LEU A 119 5.68 -20.07 -1.42
CA LEU A 119 4.76 -20.07 -2.57
C LEU A 119 5.42 -19.64 -3.87
#